data_8358aa0377b029bcbf0d7473dbb4ef67
#
_entry.id   8358aa0377b029bcbf0d7473dbb4ef67
#
_cell.length_a   1.000
_cell.length_b   1.000
_cell.length_c   1.000
_cell.angle_alpha   90.00
_cell.angle_beta   90.00
_cell.angle_gamma   90.00
#
_symmetry.space_group_name_H-M   'P 1'
#
loop_
_entity.id
_entity.type
_entity.pdbx_description
1 polymer ?
#
loop_
_entity_poly.entity_id
_entity_poly.type
_entity_poly.pdbx_seq_one_letter_code
_entity_poly.pdbx_strand_id
1 'polypeptide(L)'
;MSNVLDLVDQTFFRLEQAAGVGQCVWVYNRPVDIDGLRRFHQHLQHGRLARRIERSALPFGRHRWVAPRDQRELEIATPRPREEFDAWLGEQANIRLDAEHGPGWHLATLPFTDGGAGVSFVVTHCLTDGVGGCLALVEAACGYDHTINLPAAGSRPRWRALREDARQTARDIPGIRRALVAAAAAARSARRHHGSASNPAPAPIAGADELVTLPAAAFFLDADEWDARAQSLGGTSNTLLAGLAARLAQRVGRVGVDGSVALAIPVNERTADDTRANAVTMVDITVDPAPATTDLREIRAATKRALIRHREVPDERQTLLPLIPLVPQRMIKRMVGVATGGATNVVVSSNIGAAPPAVNRPDGTDADHVALLSRYPDLTKTMTRQLGGLMVVHSACVERQVFVSILAYQPGRLTSNDELQQHVSRVLSDFSLTATMGWPCSEPVGGGAVGDPTI
;
A
#
# COMPACT_ATOMS: atom_id res chain seq x y z
N MET A 1 -17.28 9.85 19.66
CA MET A 1 -17.05 9.17 18.35
C MET A 1 -17.44 7.71 18.47
N SER A 2 -18.00 7.10 17.43
CA SER A 2 -18.28 5.66 17.40
C SER A 2 -16.97 4.91 17.20
N ASN A 3 -16.67 3.91 18.03
CA ASN A 3 -15.51 3.04 17.85
C ASN A 3 -15.82 1.80 16.97
N VAL A 4 -16.96 1.78 16.28
CA VAL A 4 -17.31 0.71 15.33
C VAL A 4 -16.45 0.88 14.07
N LEU A 5 -15.86 -0.21 13.56
CA LEU A 5 -15.10 -0.20 12.32
C LEU A 5 -15.94 0.31 11.16
N ASP A 6 -15.37 1.13 10.31
CA ASP A 6 -15.94 1.41 9.01
C ASP A 6 -16.04 0.12 8.17
N LEU A 7 -16.89 0.09 7.15
CA LEU A 7 -17.05 -1.10 6.31
C LEU A 7 -15.82 -1.36 5.43
N VAL A 8 -15.08 -0.34 5.07
CA VAL A 8 -13.80 -0.47 4.37
C VAL A 8 -12.77 -1.11 5.30
N ASP A 9 -12.65 -0.61 6.55
CA ASP A 9 -11.76 -1.18 7.56
C ASP A 9 -12.13 -2.65 7.89
N GLN A 10 -13.43 -2.93 7.97
CA GLN A 10 -13.93 -4.30 8.12
C GLN A 10 -13.51 -5.20 6.97
N THR A 11 -13.48 -4.67 5.74
CA THR A 11 -13.06 -5.41 4.55
C THR A 11 -11.57 -5.74 4.62
N PHE A 12 -10.72 -4.76 4.92
CA PHE A 12 -9.28 -4.97 5.09
C PHE A 12 -8.98 -5.99 6.18
N PHE A 13 -9.64 -5.90 7.33
CA PHE A 13 -9.47 -6.88 8.41
C PHE A 13 -9.86 -8.31 7.98
N ARG A 14 -10.92 -8.44 7.20
CA ARG A 14 -11.35 -9.77 6.71
C ARG A 14 -10.49 -10.31 5.59
N LEU A 15 -9.79 -9.44 4.87
CA LEU A 15 -8.83 -9.76 3.81
C LEU A 15 -7.38 -9.71 4.30
N GLU A 16 -7.11 -9.64 5.60
CA GLU A 16 -5.81 -9.34 6.20
C GLU A 16 -4.63 -10.04 5.52
N GLN A 17 -4.74 -11.34 5.26
CA GLN A 17 -3.70 -12.11 4.56
C GLN A 17 -3.46 -11.66 3.10
N ALA A 18 -4.48 -11.10 2.46
CA ALA A 18 -4.40 -10.63 1.07
C ALA A 18 -4.22 -9.11 0.96
N ALA A 19 -4.45 -8.38 2.05
CA ALA A 19 -4.30 -6.93 2.09
C ALA A 19 -2.83 -6.50 2.11
N GLY A 20 -1.93 -7.36 2.55
CA GLY A 20 -0.51 -7.07 2.67
C GLY A 20 -0.16 -6.09 3.78
N VAL A 21 1.09 -5.65 3.79
CA VAL A 21 1.61 -4.66 4.73
C VAL A 21 2.29 -3.52 3.97
N GLY A 22 2.23 -2.32 4.53
CA GLY A 22 3.05 -1.18 4.11
C GLY A 22 4.38 -1.21 4.87
N GLN A 23 5.48 -0.95 4.16
CA GLN A 23 6.80 -0.83 4.75
C GLN A 23 7.38 0.53 4.35
N CYS A 24 7.47 1.46 5.30
CA CYS A 24 8.21 2.71 5.11
C CYS A 24 9.67 2.48 5.50
N VAL A 25 10.56 2.91 4.63
CA VAL A 25 12.00 2.69 4.74
C VAL A 25 12.70 4.03 4.70
N TRP A 26 13.64 4.26 5.63
CA TRP A 26 14.55 5.41 5.62
C TRP A 26 15.98 4.90 5.59
N VAL A 27 16.83 5.58 4.85
CA VAL A 27 18.26 5.27 4.78
C VAL A 27 19.06 6.52 5.11
N TYR A 28 20.01 6.34 5.99
CA TYR A 28 20.96 7.35 6.42
C TYR A 28 22.37 6.93 6.01
N ASN A 29 23.13 7.83 5.40
CA ASN A 29 24.55 7.64 5.12
C ASN A 29 25.44 8.02 6.32
N ARG A 30 24.86 8.14 7.48
CA ARG A 30 25.43 8.44 8.79
C ARG A 30 24.72 7.58 9.85
N PRO A 31 25.28 7.48 11.07
CA PRO A 31 24.58 6.82 12.18
C PRO A 31 23.24 7.51 12.45
N VAL A 32 22.21 6.73 12.72
CA VAL A 32 20.89 7.22 13.13
C VAL A 32 20.91 7.64 14.61
N ASP A 33 20.17 8.70 14.97
CA ASP A 33 19.93 9.06 16.38
C ASP A 33 18.94 8.05 17.02
N ILE A 34 19.48 7.12 17.78
CA ILE A 34 18.70 6.08 18.47
C ILE A 34 17.71 6.70 19.47
N ASP A 35 18.08 7.78 20.17
CA ASP A 35 17.19 8.42 21.14
C ASP A 35 16.07 9.20 20.41
N GLY A 36 16.37 9.76 19.25
CA GLY A 36 15.37 10.31 18.33
C GLY A 36 14.38 9.25 17.88
N LEU A 37 14.85 8.09 17.41
CA LEU A 37 14.00 6.96 17.04
C LEU A 37 13.16 6.43 18.21
N ARG A 38 13.70 6.40 19.43
CA ARG A 38 12.93 6.02 20.63
C ARG A 38 11.80 6.99 20.91
N ARG A 39 12.03 8.30 20.78
CA ARG A 39 10.98 9.32 20.91
C ARG A 39 9.91 9.13 19.85
N PHE A 40 10.31 8.97 18.60
CA PHE A 40 9.39 8.70 17.49
C PHE A 40 8.55 7.45 17.72
N HIS A 41 9.18 6.35 18.16
CA HIS A 41 8.52 5.10 18.51
C HIS A 41 7.49 5.30 19.64
N GLN A 42 7.83 6.06 20.68
CA GLN A 42 6.91 6.41 21.78
C GLN A 42 5.70 7.20 21.27
N HIS A 43 5.90 8.17 20.37
CA HIS A 43 4.79 8.92 19.79
C HIS A 43 3.87 8.03 18.94
N LEU A 44 4.42 7.09 18.15
CA LEU A 44 3.61 6.11 17.42
C LEU A 44 2.74 5.25 18.33
N GLN A 45 3.22 4.94 19.54
CA GLN A 45 2.47 4.15 20.53
C GLN A 45 1.27 4.89 21.13
N HIS A 46 1.21 6.21 21.02
CA HIS A 46 0.12 7.04 21.51
C HIS A 46 -0.71 7.69 20.39
N GLY A 47 -0.27 7.59 19.14
CA GLY A 47 -0.89 8.18 17.96
C GLY A 47 -2.00 7.33 17.33
N ARG A 48 -2.30 7.64 16.06
CA ARG A 48 -3.38 7.00 15.26
C ARG A 48 -3.25 5.48 15.13
N LEU A 49 -2.04 4.96 15.20
CA LEU A 49 -1.76 3.52 15.07
C LEU A 49 -1.89 2.77 16.40
N ALA A 50 -2.10 3.50 17.52
CA ALA A 50 -2.29 2.94 18.86
C ALA A 50 -3.71 2.38 19.02
N ARG A 51 -4.08 1.41 18.19
CA ARG A 51 -5.41 0.79 18.20
C ARG A 51 -5.34 -0.67 17.80
N ARG A 52 -6.34 -1.43 18.21
CA ARG A 52 -6.56 -2.84 17.83
C ARG A 52 -8.01 -3.06 17.46
N ILE A 53 -8.27 -4.20 16.85
CA ILE A 53 -9.62 -4.63 16.51
C ILE A 53 -10.13 -5.63 17.53
N GLU A 54 -11.28 -5.35 18.14
CA GLU A 54 -12.05 -6.29 18.95
C GLU A 54 -13.19 -6.86 18.11
N ARG A 55 -13.27 -8.19 18.04
CA ARG A 55 -14.37 -8.84 17.30
C ARG A 55 -15.71 -8.55 17.93
N SER A 56 -16.72 -8.40 17.08
CA SER A 56 -18.10 -8.34 17.54
C SER A 56 -18.49 -9.64 18.26
N ALA A 57 -19.32 -9.51 19.29
CA ALA A 57 -19.93 -10.64 19.97
C ALA A 57 -20.93 -11.41 19.06
N LEU A 58 -21.38 -10.78 17.97
CA LEU A 58 -22.23 -11.40 16.96
C LEU A 58 -21.38 -11.89 15.77
N PRO A 59 -21.63 -13.10 15.23
CA PRO A 59 -20.84 -13.66 14.12
C PRO A 59 -20.82 -12.79 12.86
N PHE A 60 -21.86 -11.98 12.66
CA PHE A 60 -22.04 -11.12 11.49
C PHE A 60 -22.02 -9.63 11.83
N GLY A 61 -21.60 -9.29 13.06
CA GLY A 61 -21.54 -7.92 13.54
C GLY A 61 -20.28 -7.19 13.05
N ARG A 62 -20.37 -5.87 13.00
CA ARG A 62 -19.20 -5.02 12.77
C ARG A 62 -18.29 -5.03 14.00
N HIS A 63 -16.99 -5.13 13.74
CA HIS A 63 -15.94 -5.10 14.78
C HIS A 63 -15.75 -3.69 15.33
N ARG A 64 -14.88 -3.55 16.32
CA ARG A 64 -14.66 -2.28 17.02
C ARG A 64 -13.19 -1.99 17.22
N TRP A 65 -12.84 -0.72 17.20
CA TRP A 65 -11.54 -0.24 17.65
C TRP A 65 -11.48 -0.24 19.17
N VAL A 66 -10.38 -0.73 19.72
CA VAL A 66 -10.06 -0.75 21.15
C VAL A 66 -8.61 -0.35 21.39
N ALA A 67 -8.31 0.10 22.60
CA ALA A 67 -6.96 0.46 23.00
C ALA A 67 -6.01 -0.74 22.89
N PRO A 68 -4.73 -0.54 22.54
CA PRO A 68 -3.72 -1.59 22.52
C PRO A 68 -3.44 -2.11 23.95
N ARG A 69 -2.95 -3.35 24.06
CA ARG A 69 -2.55 -3.94 25.36
C ARG A 69 -1.05 -3.86 25.57
N ASP A 70 -0.28 -4.20 24.55
CA ASP A 70 1.16 -4.37 24.62
C ASP A 70 1.85 -3.37 23.70
N GLN A 71 2.94 -2.81 24.19
CA GLN A 71 3.84 -1.94 23.45
C GLN A 71 5.11 -2.74 23.16
N ARG A 72 5.48 -2.90 21.90
CA ARG A 72 6.80 -3.45 21.55
C ARG A 72 7.86 -2.38 21.73
N GLU A 73 9.07 -2.82 22.02
CA GLU A 73 10.22 -1.93 22.00
C GLU A 73 10.74 -1.72 20.58
N LEU A 74 11.50 -0.63 20.37
CA LEU A 74 12.25 -0.41 19.16
C LEU A 74 13.26 -1.53 18.98
N GLU A 75 13.24 -2.23 17.85
CA GLU A 75 14.25 -3.22 17.52
C GLU A 75 15.52 -2.56 16.99
N ILE A 76 16.65 -2.88 17.57
CA ILE A 76 17.97 -2.49 17.07
C ILE A 76 18.69 -3.76 16.64
N ALA A 77 18.81 -3.96 15.34
CA ALA A 77 19.44 -5.14 14.76
C ALA A 77 20.96 -5.11 14.94
N THR A 78 21.58 -6.29 14.90
CA THR A 78 23.04 -6.41 14.82
C THR A 78 23.54 -5.79 13.51
N PRO A 79 24.63 -5.01 13.51
CA PRO A 79 25.16 -4.39 12.30
C PRO A 79 25.43 -5.39 11.18
N ARG A 80 25.06 -5.02 9.95
CA ARG A 80 25.29 -5.81 8.72
C ARG A 80 25.87 -4.94 7.61
N PRO A 81 26.52 -5.53 6.59
CA PRO A 81 26.85 -4.84 5.36
C PRO A 81 25.60 -4.24 4.70
N ARG A 82 25.75 -3.07 4.05
CA ARG A 82 24.65 -2.39 3.36
C ARG A 82 24.02 -3.25 2.25
N GLU A 83 24.79 -4.09 1.62
CA GLU A 83 24.34 -5.01 0.57
C GLU A 83 23.31 -6.03 1.08
N GLU A 84 23.27 -6.28 2.38
CA GLU A 84 22.28 -7.16 3.02
C GLU A 84 20.98 -6.42 3.39
N PHE A 85 20.90 -5.11 3.13
CA PHE A 85 19.76 -4.31 3.57
C PHE A 85 18.43 -4.76 2.96
N ASP A 86 18.38 -5.07 1.66
CA ASP A 86 17.16 -5.56 1.01
C ASP A 86 16.71 -6.92 1.59
N ALA A 87 17.66 -7.79 1.93
CA ALA A 87 17.36 -9.06 2.60
C ALA A 87 16.76 -8.82 3.99
N TRP A 88 17.37 -7.90 4.77
CA TRP A 88 16.87 -7.52 6.09
C TRP A 88 15.48 -6.83 5.99
N LEU A 89 15.24 -5.98 5.01
CA LEU A 89 13.89 -5.41 4.77
C LEU A 89 12.85 -6.52 4.51
N GLY A 90 13.24 -7.58 3.81
CA GLY A 90 12.42 -8.78 3.63
C GLY A 90 12.14 -9.50 4.95
N GLU A 91 13.15 -9.66 5.83
CA GLU A 91 12.98 -10.23 7.17
C GLU A 91 11.97 -9.40 7.99
N GLN A 92 12.12 -8.07 7.99
CA GLN A 92 11.22 -7.15 8.69
C GLN A 92 9.77 -7.22 8.16
N ALA A 93 9.60 -7.33 6.84
CA ALA A 93 8.28 -7.45 6.23
C ALA A 93 7.57 -8.77 6.59
N ASN A 94 8.32 -9.81 6.94
CA ASN A 94 7.80 -11.12 7.35
C ASN A 94 7.50 -11.23 8.86
N ILE A 95 7.77 -10.17 9.64
CA ILE A 95 7.37 -10.14 11.04
C ILE A 95 5.85 -10.24 11.14
N ARG A 96 5.37 -11.18 11.93
CA ARG A 96 3.94 -11.37 12.09
C ARG A 96 3.30 -10.18 12.80
N LEU A 97 2.48 -9.46 12.07
CA LEU A 97 1.61 -8.40 12.58
C LEU A 97 0.20 -8.95 12.76
N ASP A 98 -0.51 -8.46 13.79
CA ASP A 98 -1.86 -8.90 14.13
C ASP A 98 -2.69 -7.70 14.61
N ALA A 99 -3.67 -7.31 13.82
CA ALA A 99 -4.52 -6.16 14.14
C ALA A 99 -5.50 -6.46 15.31
N GLU A 100 -5.73 -7.74 15.65
CA GLU A 100 -6.63 -8.17 16.72
C GLU A 100 -5.90 -8.34 18.04
N HIS A 101 -4.77 -9.04 18.04
CA HIS A 101 -4.03 -9.38 19.27
C HIS A 101 -2.85 -8.46 19.51
N GLY A 102 -2.34 -7.79 18.47
CA GLY A 102 -1.20 -6.89 18.49
C GLY A 102 0.16 -7.62 18.35
N PRO A 103 1.18 -6.89 17.98
CA PRO A 103 1.13 -5.52 17.46
C PRO A 103 0.69 -5.49 16.00
N GLY A 104 0.06 -4.38 15.60
CA GLY A 104 -0.31 -4.16 14.19
C GLY A 104 0.75 -3.42 13.38
N TRP A 105 1.88 -3.03 14.00
CA TRP A 105 3.03 -2.39 13.36
C TRP A 105 4.32 -2.71 14.10
N HIS A 106 5.45 -2.50 13.43
CA HIS A 106 6.78 -2.73 13.97
C HIS A 106 7.77 -1.70 13.44
N LEU A 107 8.68 -1.22 14.30
CA LEU A 107 9.77 -0.30 13.95
C LEU A 107 11.10 -0.94 14.32
N ALA A 108 12.03 -0.96 13.37
CA ALA A 108 13.37 -1.53 13.54
C ALA A 108 14.41 -0.65 12.87
N THR A 109 15.65 -0.72 13.35
CA THR A 109 16.81 -0.09 12.72
C THR A 109 17.94 -1.10 12.55
N LEU A 110 18.62 -1.01 11.41
CA LEU A 110 19.81 -1.77 11.06
C LEU A 110 20.99 -0.81 10.91
N PRO A 111 21.96 -0.80 11.84
CA PRO A 111 23.23 -0.12 11.61
C PRO A 111 23.98 -0.81 10.47
N PHE A 112 24.58 -0.02 9.56
CA PHE A 112 25.47 -0.57 8.54
C PHE A 112 26.91 -0.59 8.99
N THR A 113 27.67 -1.57 8.51
CA THR A 113 29.11 -1.67 8.82
C THR A 113 29.93 -0.55 8.21
N ASP A 114 29.40 0.20 7.24
CA ASP A 114 29.98 1.38 6.63
C ASP A 114 29.75 2.68 7.43
N GLY A 115 29.04 2.60 8.56
CA GLY A 115 28.71 3.73 9.43
C GLY A 115 27.34 4.39 9.14
N GLY A 116 26.62 3.96 8.11
CA GLY A 116 25.25 4.36 7.84
C GLY A 116 24.23 3.56 8.66
N ALA A 117 22.94 3.78 8.38
CA ALA A 117 21.86 3.02 8.98
C ALA A 117 20.63 2.95 8.09
N GLY A 118 19.87 1.85 8.20
CA GLY A 118 18.54 1.71 7.64
C GLY A 118 17.49 1.64 8.75
N VAL A 119 16.31 2.21 8.50
CA VAL A 119 15.16 2.14 9.40
C VAL A 119 13.97 1.56 8.63
N SER A 120 13.28 0.60 9.22
CA SER A 120 12.09 -0.04 8.65
C SER A 120 10.91 0.11 9.60
N PHE A 121 9.83 0.68 9.10
CA PHE A 121 8.54 0.72 9.76
C PHE A 121 7.55 -0.12 8.95
N VAL A 122 7.07 -1.22 9.52
CA VAL A 122 6.11 -2.12 8.90
C VAL A 122 4.76 -2.00 9.60
N VAL A 123 3.68 -1.87 8.83
CA VAL A 123 2.32 -1.73 9.36
C VAL A 123 1.32 -2.54 8.55
N THR A 124 0.40 -3.24 9.23
CA THR A 124 -0.70 -3.93 8.55
C THR A 124 -1.67 -2.93 7.92
N HIS A 125 -2.12 -3.22 6.70
CA HIS A 125 -3.13 -2.41 6.02
C HIS A 125 -4.47 -2.34 6.76
N CYS A 126 -4.69 -3.21 7.75
CA CYS A 126 -5.86 -3.14 8.64
C CYS A 126 -5.87 -1.87 9.50
N LEU A 127 -4.70 -1.28 9.80
CA LEU A 127 -4.58 -0.12 10.68
C LEU A 127 -4.52 1.21 9.92
N THR A 128 -4.10 1.20 8.65
CA THR A 128 -3.92 2.44 7.89
C THR A 128 -3.79 2.20 6.38
N ASP A 129 -4.26 3.17 5.59
CA ASP A 129 -3.87 3.34 4.18
C ASP A 129 -2.56 4.16 4.07
N GLY A 130 -2.07 4.36 2.84
CA GLY A 130 -0.83 5.10 2.59
C GLY A 130 -0.85 6.54 3.12
N VAL A 131 -1.96 7.27 2.93
CA VAL A 131 -2.10 8.65 3.42
C VAL A 131 -2.24 8.69 4.94
N GLY A 132 -3.05 7.79 5.51
CA GLY A 132 -3.20 7.66 6.96
C GLY A 132 -1.88 7.30 7.65
N GLY A 133 -1.09 6.41 7.03
CA GLY A 133 0.27 6.06 7.48
C GLY A 133 1.21 7.26 7.44
N CYS A 134 1.23 7.99 6.32
CA CYS A 134 2.01 9.23 6.20
C CYS A 134 1.67 10.24 7.30
N LEU A 135 0.37 10.46 7.56
CA LEU A 135 -0.08 11.34 8.65
C LEU A 135 0.40 10.86 10.02
N ALA A 136 0.29 9.55 10.31
CA ALA A 136 0.76 8.99 11.57
C ALA A 136 2.28 9.16 11.78
N LEU A 137 3.07 9.00 10.71
CA LEU A 137 4.51 9.21 10.75
C LEU A 137 4.87 10.68 10.97
N VAL A 138 4.18 11.60 10.29
CA VAL A 138 4.36 13.06 10.48
C VAL A 138 4.01 13.47 11.90
N GLU A 139 2.88 13.02 12.43
CA GLU A 139 2.44 13.32 13.80
C GLU A 139 3.48 12.82 14.82
N ALA A 140 3.99 11.60 14.62
CA ALA A 140 5.01 11.02 15.49
C ALA A 140 6.35 11.77 15.42
N ALA A 141 6.78 12.17 14.22
CA ALA A 141 8.01 12.95 14.02
C ALA A 141 7.92 14.36 14.64
N CYS A 142 6.74 14.98 14.57
CA CYS A 142 6.48 16.30 15.17
C CYS A 142 6.17 16.26 16.67
N GLY A 143 5.99 15.07 17.25
CA GLY A 143 5.60 14.94 18.66
C GLY A 143 4.16 15.38 18.94
N TYR A 144 3.28 15.35 17.92
CA TYR A 144 1.87 15.66 18.12
C TYR A 144 1.14 14.50 18.80
N ASP A 145 0.46 14.80 19.89
CA ASP A 145 -0.38 13.84 20.59
C ASP A 145 -1.78 13.82 19.97
N HIS A 146 -2.03 12.84 19.11
CA HIS A 146 -3.35 12.53 18.56
C HIS A 146 -3.93 11.26 19.21
N THR A 147 -3.86 11.18 20.54
CA THR A 147 -4.40 10.04 21.27
C THR A 147 -5.89 9.87 20.97
N ILE A 148 -6.23 8.79 20.30
CA ILE A 148 -7.62 8.39 20.11
C ILE A 148 -8.08 7.69 21.39
N ASN A 149 -8.96 8.32 22.16
CA ASN A 149 -9.54 7.71 23.37
C ASN A 149 -10.42 6.53 23.00
N LEU A 150 -9.84 5.33 23.01
CA LEU A 150 -10.51 4.08 22.74
C LEU A 150 -10.76 3.30 24.04
N PRO A 151 -11.88 2.58 24.15
CA PRO A 151 -12.14 1.74 25.31
C PRO A 151 -11.12 0.60 25.39
N ALA A 152 -10.79 0.17 26.60
CA ALA A 152 -9.96 -1.01 26.80
C ALA A 152 -10.62 -2.26 26.19
N ALA A 153 -9.82 -3.17 25.62
CA ALA A 153 -10.32 -4.41 25.08
C ALA A 153 -10.97 -5.26 26.20
N GLY A 154 -12.12 -5.87 25.91
CA GLY A 154 -12.87 -6.66 26.86
C GLY A 154 -13.55 -5.86 27.99
N SER A 155 -13.56 -4.51 27.91
CA SER A 155 -14.21 -3.66 28.93
C SER A 155 -15.74 -3.75 28.92
N ARG A 156 -16.34 -4.32 27.85
CA ARG A 156 -17.80 -4.50 27.75
C ARG A 156 -18.22 -5.86 28.30
N PRO A 157 -19.14 -5.92 29.31
CA PRO A 157 -19.79 -7.17 29.70
C PRO A 157 -20.45 -7.83 28.47
N ARG A 158 -20.42 -9.15 28.39
CA ARG A 158 -20.94 -9.93 27.23
C ARG A 158 -22.36 -9.56 26.82
N TRP A 159 -23.27 -9.38 27.77
CA TRP A 159 -24.67 -9.01 27.50
C TRP A 159 -24.78 -7.60 26.88
N ARG A 160 -23.94 -6.67 27.35
CA ARG A 160 -23.87 -5.31 26.80
C ARG A 160 -23.29 -5.31 25.39
N ALA A 161 -22.22 -6.07 25.16
CA ALA A 161 -21.63 -6.24 23.84
C ALA A 161 -22.66 -6.81 22.85
N LEU A 162 -23.37 -7.88 23.20
CA LEU A 162 -24.43 -8.47 22.37
C LEU A 162 -25.53 -7.45 22.03
N ARG A 163 -26.01 -6.69 23.04
CA ARG A 163 -27.06 -5.69 22.83
C ARG A 163 -26.62 -4.53 21.92
N GLU A 164 -25.40 -4.03 22.11
CA GLU A 164 -24.86 -2.93 21.31
C GLU A 164 -24.59 -3.38 19.87
N ASP A 165 -24.04 -4.58 19.69
CA ASP A 165 -23.73 -5.13 18.38
C ASP A 165 -25.03 -5.51 17.63
N ALA A 166 -26.06 -6.01 18.32
CA ALA A 166 -27.39 -6.24 17.75
C ALA A 166 -28.05 -4.94 17.26
N ARG A 167 -27.94 -3.87 18.06
CA ARG A 167 -28.45 -2.55 17.66
C ARG A 167 -27.69 -1.98 16.45
N GLN A 168 -26.37 -2.18 16.41
CA GLN A 168 -25.57 -1.77 15.26
C GLN A 168 -25.99 -2.55 14.01
N THR A 169 -26.10 -3.87 14.10
CA THR A 169 -26.57 -4.72 12.99
C THR A 169 -27.96 -4.31 12.50
N ALA A 170 -28.88 -3.97 13.43
CA ALA A 170 -30.21 -3.49 13.06
C ALA A 170 -30.16 -2.16 12.27
N ARG A 171 -29.23 -1.26 12.62
CA ARG A 171 -29.02 -0.02 11.85
C ARG A 171 -28.43 -0.28 10.46
N ASP A 172 -27.68 -1.34 10.29
CA ASP A 172 -27.07 -1.72 9.02
C ASP A 172 -28.05 -2.42 8.05
N ILE A 173 -29.22 -2.91 8.55
CA ILE A 173 -30.24 -3.64 7.74
C ILE A 173 -30.63 -2.89 6.45
N PRO A 174 -30.92 -1.57 6.45
CA PRO A 174 -31.27 -0.87 5.20
C PRO A 174 -30.15 -0.90 4.17
N GLY A 175 -28.89 -0.78 4.62
CA GLY A 175 -27.70 -0.93 3.77
C GLY A 175 -27.57 -2.35 3.21
N ILE A 176 -27.72 -3.35 4.05
CA ILE A 176 -27.67 -4.77 3.67
C ILE A 176 -28.74 -5.09 2.61
N ARG A 177 -29.98 -4.61 2.79
CA ARG A 177 -31.06 -4.81 1.80
C ARG A 177 -30.71 -4.21 0.45
N ARG A 178 -30.20 -2.96 0.41
CA ARG A 178 -29.75 -2.32 -0.83
C ARG A 178 -28.62 -3.11 -1.49
N ALA A 179 -27.65 -3.57 -0.71
CA ALA A 179 -26.54 -4.35 -1.19
C ALA A 179 -26.99 -5.71 -1.76
N LEU A 180 -27.97 -6.39 -1.15
CA LEU A 180 -28.53 -7.63 -1.68
C LEU A 180 -29.23 -7.42 -3.02
N VAL A 181 -30.00 -6.33 -3.17
CA VAL A 181 -30.64 -5.97 -4.45
C VAL A 181 -29.58 -5.70 -5.52
N ALA A 182 -28.55 -4.94 -5.20
CA ALA A 182 -27.44 -4.65 -6.11
C ALA A 182 -26.70 -5.93 -6.51
N ALA A 183 -26.37 -6.81 -5.55
CA ALA A 183 -25.74 -8.10 -5.83
C ALA A 183 -26.59 -8.99 -6.75
N ALA A 184 -27.92 -9.05 -6.51
CA ALA A 184 -28.83 -9.79 -7.37
C ALA A 184 -28.94 -9.19 -8.78
N ALA A 185 -28.86 -7.87 -8.92
CA ALA A 185 -28.84 -7.19 -10.22
C ALA A 185 -27.53 -7.49 -10.97
N ALA A 186 -26.38 -7.40 -10.30
CA ALA A 186 -25.07 -7.72 -10.84
C ALA A 186 -24.99 -9.19 -11.29
N ALA A 187 -25.49 -10.13 -10.47
CA ALA A 187 -25.55 -11.55 -10.83
C ALA A 187 -26.42 -11.83 -12.05
N ARG A 188 -27.55 -11.14 -12.19
CA ARG A 188 -28.42 -11.25 -13.38
C ARG A 188 -27.74 -10.69 -14.62
N SER A 189 -27.07 -9.54 -14.51
CA SER A 189 -26.29 -8.95 -15.60
C SER A 189 -25.15 -9.88 -16.04
N ALA A 190 -24.38 -10.40 -15.11
CA ALA A 190 -23.31 -11.35 -15.39
C ALA A 190 -23.83 -12.58 -16.14
N ARG A 191 -24.97 -13.18 -15.74
CA ARG A 191 -25.58 -14.32 -16.44
C ARG A 191 -26.01 -14.00 -17.87
N ARG A 192 -26.44 -12.77 -18.16
CA ARG A 192 -26.82 -12.33 -19.51
C ARG A 192 -25.60 -12.16 -20.44
N HIS A 193 -24.46 -11.77 -19.87
CA HIS A 193 -23.23 -11.52 -20.64
C HIS A 193 -22.33 -12.77 -20.75
N HIS A 194 -22.52 -13.79 -19.91
CA HIS A 194 -21.74 -15.03 -19.90
C HIS A 194 -22.22 -16.10 -20.89
N GLY A 195 -22.88 -15.69 -21.97
CA GLY A 195 -23.12 -16.57 -23.12
C GLY A 195 -21.87 -16.95 -23.91
N SER A 196 -20.67 -16.46 -23.56
CA SER A 196 -19.40 -16.81 -24.20
C SER A 196 -18.24 -16.66 -23.23
N ALA A 197 -17.50 -17.77 -23.03
CA ALA A 197 -16.21 -17.91 -22.39
C ALA A 197 -16.17 -17.70 -20.87
N SER A 198 -16.57 -18.71 -20.10
CA SER A 198 -16.03 -18.93 -18.76
C SER A 198 -14.59 -19.44 -18.93
N ASN A 199 -13.59 -18.64 -18.54
CA ASN A 199 -12.27 -19.20 -18.28
C ASN A 199 -12.42 -20.30 -17.23
N PRO A 200 -11.94 -21.53 -17.47
CA PRO A 200 -12.02 -22.60 -16.48
C PRO A 200 -11.28 -22.14 -15.20
N ALA A 201 -11.90 -22.36 -14.05
CA ALA A 201 -11.24 -22.13 -12.77
C ALA A 201 -9.89 -22.88 -12.76
N PRO A 202 -8.79 -22.26 -12.31
CA PRO A 202 -7.50 -22.96 -12.24
C PRO A 202 -7.64 -24.26 -11.47
N ALA A 203 -7.07 -25.32 -12.00
CA ALA A 203 -7.11 -26.65 -11.37
C ALA A 203 -6.51 -26.57 -9.95
N PRO A 204 -7.08 -27.31 -8.97
CA PRO A 204 -6.51 -27.39 -7.63
C PRO A 204 -5.06 -27.89 -7.70
N ILE A 205 -4.14 -27.22 -7.01
CA ILE A 205 -2.77 -27.69 -6.89
C ILE A 205 -2.76 -28.84 -5.88
N ALA A 206 -2.26 -29.99 -6.29
CA ALA A 206 -1.99 -31.10 -5.39
C ALA A 206 -0.69 -30.76 -4.60
N GLY A 207 -0.80 -30.64 -3.28
CA GLY A 207 0.32 -30.33 -2.38
C GLY A 207 0.09 -29.11 -1.48
N ALA A 208 1.05 -28.80 -0.61
CA ALA A 208 1.02 -27.58 0.21
C ALA A 208 1.16 -26.35 -0.71
N ASP A 209 0.32 -25.35 -0.47
CA ASP A 209 0.34 -24.11 -1.25
C ASP A 209 1.57 -23.27 -0.82
N GLU A 210 2.57 -23.17 -1.68
CA GLU A 210 3.85 -22.53 -1.40
C GLU A 210 3.73 -21.00 -1.43
N LEU A 211 4.41 -20.34 -0.48
CA LEU A 211 4.58 -18.89 -0.49
C LEU A 211 5.42 -18.42 -1.67
N VAL A 212 5.13 -17.22 -2.16
CA VAL A 212 5.85 -16.59 -3.28
C VAL A 212 6.58 -15.36 -2.77
N THR A 213 7.90 -15.32 -2.96
CA THR A 213 8.67 -14.09 -2.79
C THR A 213 8.43 -13.20 -4.01
N LEU A 214 7.88 -12.00 -3.76
CA LEU A 214 7.55 -11.07 -4.84
C LEU A 214 8.74 -10.16 -5.14
N PRO A 215 9.16 -10.04 -6.40
CA PRO A 215 10.16 -9.07 -6.81
C PRO A 215 9.74 -7.64 -6.46
N ALA A 216 10.67 -6.87 -5.89
CA ALA A 216 10.47 -5.48 -5.53
C ALA A 216 11.69 -4.64 -5.93
N ALA A 217 11.43 -3.39 -6.31
CA ALA A 217 12.45 -2.41 -6.62
C ALA A 217 12.02 -1.04 -6.12
N ALA A 218 12.98 -0.26 -5.66
CA ALA A 218 12.80 1.17 -5.36
C ALA A 218 13.82 1.97 -6.15
N PHE A 219 13.45 3.16 -6.58
CA PHE A 219 14.34 4.09 -7.26
C PHE A 219 13.93 5.53 -6.98
N PHE A 220 14.87 6.43 -7.16
CA PHE A 220 14.75 7.82 -6.79
C PHE A 220 15.08 8.72 -7.98
N LEU A 221 14.31 9.82 -8.11
CA LEU A 221 14.48 10.81 -9.16
C LEU A 221 14.46 12.22 -8.55
N ASP A 222 15.07 13.17 -9.22
CA ASP A 222 14.88 14.58 -8.92
C ASP A 222 13.44 15.01 -9.21
N ALA A 223 12.82 15.77 -8.30
CA ALA A 223 11.42 16.16 -8.42
C ALA A 223 11.19 17.13 -9.60
N ASP A 224 12.13 18.01 -9.88
CA ASP A 224 12.03 18.97 -10.98
C ASP A 224 12.14 18.25 -12.34
N GLU A 225 13.04 17.24 -12.47
CA GLU A 225 13.16 16.38 -13.66
C GLU A 225 11.85 15.58 -13.88
N TRP A 226 11.31 14.99 -12.82
CA TRP A 226 10.06 14.25 -12.87
C TRP A 226 8.89 15.09 -13.35
N ASP A 227 8.72 16.29 -12.77
CA ASP A 227 7.62 17.18 -13.12
C ASP A 227 7.81 17.82 -14.52
N ALA A 228 9.02 18.17 -14.88
CA ALA A 228 9.33 18.66 -16.23
C ALA A 228 9.02 17.57 -17.27
N ARG A 229 9.37 16.32 -17.01
CA ARG A 229 9.04 15.21 -17.90
C ARG A 229 7.53 14.99 -18.01
N ALA A 230 6.81 14.98 -16.90
CA ALA A 230 5.37 14.87 -16.91
C ALA A 230 4.71 15.97 -17.76
N GLN A 231 5.15 17.21 -17.59
CA GLN A 231 4.63 18.36 -18.33
C GLN A 231 4.97 18.30 -19.82
N SER A 232 6.19 17.90 -20.19
CA SER A 232 6.62 17.77 -21.60
C SER A 232 5.76 16.77 -22.38
N LEU A 233 5.21 15.76 -21.67
CA LEU A 233 4.29 14.77 -22.24
C LEU A 233 2.81 15.18 -22.14
N GLY A 234 2.51 16.40 -21.70
CA GLY A 234 1.11 16.88 -21.52
C GLY A 234 0.38 16.29 -20.34
N GLY A 235 1.13 15.68 -19.41
CA GLY A 235 0.62 14.98 -18.23
C GLY A 235 0.79 15.75 -16.91
N THR A 236 0.69 15.00 -15.84
CA THR A 236 0.96 15.38 -14.44
C THR A 236 1.77 14.26 -13.79
N SER A 237 2.34 14.48 -12.59
CA SER A 237 3.03 13.45 -11.81
C SER A 237 2.21 12.15 -11.70
N ASN A 238 0.90 12.23 -11.43
CA ASN A 238 0.01 11.05 -11.38
C ASN A 238 -0.07 10.31 -12.72
N THR A 239 -0.17 11.04 -13.83
CA THR A 239 -0.30 10.44 -15.16
C THR A 239 1.03 9.90 -15.68
N LEU A 240 2.15 10.49 -15.27
CA LEU A 240 3.48 9.94 -15.56
C LEU A 240 3.66 8.60 -14.84
N LEU A 241 3.32 8.51 -13.55
CA LEU A 241 3.33 7.25 -12.82
C LEU A 241 2.44 6.19 -13.49
N ALA A 242 1.22 6.58 -13.88
CA ALA A 242 0.28 5.69 -14.59
C ALA A 242 0.84 5.22 -15.94
N GLY A 243 1.51 6.10 -16.68
CA GLY A 243 2.19 5.78 -17.93
C GLY A 243 3.34 4.80 -17.74
N LEU A 244 4.20 5.04 -16.73
CA LEU A 244 5.27 4.12 -16.33
C LEU A 244 4.71 2.73 -15.98
N ALA A 245 3.67 2.69 -15.14
CA ALA A 245 3.00 1.46 -14.72
C ALA A 245 2.42 0.69 -15.93
N ALA A 246 1.77 1.41 -16.88
CA ALA A 246 1.22 0.81 -18.09
C ALA A 246 2.31 0.25 -19.02
N ARG A 247 3.41 0.98 -19.21
CA ARG A 247 4.55 0.49 -20.02
C ARG A 247 5.24 -0.72 -19.40
N LEU A 248 5.41 -0.70 -18.08
CA LEU A 248 5.98 -1.85 -17.38
C LEU A 248 5.06 -3.07 -17.52
N ALA A 249 3.75 -2.89 -17.31
CA ALA A 249 2.75 -3.94 -17.49
C ALA A 249 2.80 -4.54 -18.90
N GLN A 250 2.91 -3.72 -19.94
CA GLN A 250 3.05 -4.16 -21.32
C GLN A 250 4.32 -5.00 -21.51
N ARG A 251 5.44 -4.57 -20.96
CA ARG A 251 6.73 -5.29 -21.08
C ARG A 251 6.69 -6.68 -20.46
N VAL A 252 5.99 -6.84 -19.36
CA VAL A 252 5.84 -8.15 -18.69
C VAL A 252 4.62 -8.94 -19.19
N GLY A 253 3.92 -8.43 -20.22
CA GLY A 253 2.77 -9.10 -20.82
C GLY A 253 1.51 -9.10 -19.97
N ARG A 254 1.38 -8.12 -19.06
CA ARG A 254 0.20 -7.90 -18.23
C ARG A 254 -0.77 -6.95 -18.94
N VAL A 255 -1.32 -7.43 -20.04
CA VAL A 255 -2.21 -6.69 -20.94
C VAL A 255 -3.50 -7.44 -21.19
N GLY A 256 -4.54 -6.74 -21.63
CA GLY A 256 -5.77 -7.30 -22.14
C GLY A 256 -5.58 -7.94 -23.53
N VAL A 257 -6.63 -8.58 -24.04
CA VAL A 257 -6.61 -9.22 -25.37
C VAL A 257 -6.39 -8.21 -26.51
N ASP A 258 -6.79 -6.97 -26.27
CA ASP A 258 -6.64 -5.82 -27.17
C ASP A 258 -5.30 -5.07 -27.00
N GLY A 259 -4.41 -5.54 -26.12
CA GLY A 259 -3.15 -4.89 -25.80
C GLY A 259 -3.26 -3.74 -24.78
N SER A 260 -4.47 -3.41 -24.32
CA SER A 260 -4.68 -2.37 -23.33
C SER A 260 -4.25 -2.80 -21.92
N VAL A 261 -4.00 -1.84 -21.03
CA VAL A 261 -3.67 -2.05 -19.62
C VAL A 261 -4.76 -1.50 -18.73
N ALA A 262 -5.25 -2.31 -17.80
CA ALA A 262 -6.17 -1.89 -16.75
C ALA A 262 -5.39 -1.36 -15.54
N LEU A 263 -5.64 -0.11 -15.18
CA LEU A 263 -5.04 0.55 -14.02
C LEU A 263 -6.11 0.83 -12.96
N ALA A 264 -5.82 0.49 -11.71
CA ALA A 264 -6.59 0.90 -10.55
C ALA A 264 -5.83 2.02 -9.83
N ILE A 265 -6.47 3.17 -9.71
CA ILE A 265 -5.88 4.39 -9.13
C ILE A 265 -6.59 4.66 -7.80
N PRO A 266 -5.87 4.56 -6.67
CA PRO A 266 -6.41 4.91 -5.37
C PRO A 266 -6.76 6.40 -5.29
N VAL A 267 -7.92 6.71 -4.72
CA VAL A 267 -8.39 8.07 -4.47
C VAL A 267 -8.55 8.26 -2.97
N ASN A 268 -7.86 9.25 -2.43
CA ASN A 268 -7.97 9.61 -1.03
C ASN A 268 -9.31 10.30 -0.76
N GLU A 269 -10.10 9.73 0.16
CA GLU A 269 -11.38 10.28 0.65
C GLU A 269 -11.28 10.86 2.06
N ARG A 270 -10.07 10.93 2.63
CA ARG A 270 -9.82 11.36 3.99
C ARG A 270 -10.10 12.85 4.15
N THR A 271 -10.90 13.19 5.16
CA THR A 271 -11.12 14.58 5.62
C THR A 271 -10.22 14.85 6.84
N ALA A 272 -10.13 16.13 7.27
CA ALA A 272 -9.27 16.55 8.37
C ALA A 272 -9.55 15.80 9.68
N ASP A 273 -10.83 15.52 9.98
CA ASP A 273 -11.25 14.85 11.22
C ASP A 273 -11.49 13.34 11.06
N ASP A 274 -11.04 12.76 9.94
CA ASP A 274 -11.28 11.36 9.63
C ASP A 274 -10.41 10.44 10.48
N THR A 275 -11.07 9.57 11.25
CA THR A 275 -10.42 8.58 12.12
C THR A 275 -10.45 7.16 11.57
N ARG A 276 -11.02 6.95 10.37
CA ARG A 276 -10.97 5.64 9.67
C ARG A 276 -9.52 5.22 9.48
N ALA A 277 -9.27 3.92 9.52
CA ALA A 277 -7.97 3.37 9.14
C ALA A 277 -7.74 3.59 7.64
N ASN A 278 -8.74 3.23 6.86
CA ASN A 278 -8.72 3.29 5.42
C ASN A 278 -9.79 4.24 4.91
N ALA A 279 -9.38 5.36 4.36
CA ALA A 279 -10.25 6.36 3.73
C ALA A 279 -9.90 6.46 2.25
N VAL A 280 -9.91 5.32 1.58
CA VAL A 280 -9.50 5.17 0.18
C VAL A 280 -10.58 4.46 -0.63
N THR A 281 -10.76 4.92 -1.85
CA THR A 281 -11.53 4.24 -2.88
C THR A 281 -10.66 4.04 -4.12
N MET A 282 -11.17 3.34 -5.13
CA MET A 282 -10.42 3.06 -6.36
C MET A 282 -11.21 3.54 -7.56
N VAL A 283 -10.53 4.19 -8.49
CA VAL A 283 -11.07 4.44 -9.83
C VAL A 283 -10.28 3.60 -10.84
N ASP A 284 -11.00 2.99 -11.76
CA ASP A 284 -10.41 2.12 -12.78
C ASP A 284 -10.38 2.84 -14.12
N ILE A 285 -9.26 2.74 -14.82
CA ILE A 285 -9.09 3.20 -16.19
C ILE A 285 -8.48 2.10 -17.03
N THR A 286 -8.78 2.10 -18.32
CA THR A 286 -8.10 1.24 -19.30
C THR A 286 -7.41 2.15 -20.30
N VAL A 287 -6.13 1.88 -20.56
CA VAL A 287 -5.27 2.73 -21.38
C VAL A 287 -4.49 1.93 -22.40
N ASP A 288 -4.20 2.52 -23.56
CA ASP A 288 -3.18 2.03 -24.47
C ASP A 288 -1.80 2.45 -23.94
N PRO A 289 -0.90 1.51 -23.61
CA PRO A 289 0.43 1.83 -23.12
C PRO A 289 1.39 2.34 -24.21
N ALA A 290 1.10 2.13 -25.48
CA ALA A 290 2.05 2.42 -26.57
C ALA A 290 2.43 3.91 -26.67
N PRO A 291 1.48 4.89 -26.66
CA PRO A 291 1.81 6.30 -26.75
C PRO A 291 2.34 6.91 -25.44
N ALA A 292 2.30 6.19 -24.31
CA ALA A 292 2.57 6.77 -22.99
C ALA A 292 3.96 7.41 -22.86
N THR A 293 4.95 7.00 -23.66
CA THR A 293 6.30 7.56 -23.63
C THR A 293 6.44 8.89 -24.39
N THR A 294 5.44 9.24 -25.20
CA THR A 294 5.41 10.46 -26.05
C THR A 294 4.23 11.37 -25.75
N ASP A 295 3.14 10.84 -25.22
CA ASP A 295 1.91 11.60 -24.94
C ASP A 295 1.10 10.97 -23.78
N LEU A 296 0.89 11.76 -22.73
CA LEU A 296 0.12 11.35 -21.55
C LEU A 296 -1.29 11.95 -21.53
N ARG A 297 -1.70 12.74 -22.55
CA ARG A 297 -2.99 13.44 -22.55
C ARG A 297 -4.18 12.50 -22.50
N GLU A 298 -4.11 11.33 -23.16
CA GLU A 298 -5.21 10.36 -23.11
C GLU A 298 -5.31 9.70 -21.72
N ILE A 299 -4.18 9.33 -21.09
CA ILE A 299 -4.17 8.82 -19.69
C ILE A 299 -4.76 9.86 -18.75
N ARG A 300 -4.39 11.14 -18.93
CA ARG A 300 -4.93 12.27 -18.16
C ARG A 300 -6.42 12.44 -18.36
N ALA A 301 -6.89 12.35 -19.60
CA ALA A 301 -8.32 12.46 -19.92
C ALA A 301 -9.12 11.28 -19.35
N ALA A 302 -8.60 10.04 -19.48
CA ALA A 302 -9.21 8.84 -18.90
C ALA A 302 -9.33 8.94 -17.37
N THR A 303 -8.24 9.33 -16.70
CA THR A 303 -8.23 9.54 -15.25
C THR A 303 -9.25 10.61 -14.83
N LYS A 304 -9.29 11.75 -15.53
CA LYS A 304 -10.27 12.82 -15.26
C LYS A 304 -11.70 12.34 -15.43
N ARG A 305 -12.00 11.62 -16.50
CA ARG A 305 -13.35 11.04 -16.73
C ARG A 305 -13.74 10.06 -15.61
N ALA A 306 -12.81 9.20 -15.17
CA ALA A 306 -13.04 8.26 -14.08
C ALA A 306 -13.32 8.96 -12.75
N LEU A 307 -12.55 10.01 -12.41
CA LEU A 307 -12.75 10.82 -11.19
C LEU A 307 -14.08 11.58 -11.21
N ILE A 308 -14.50 12.14 -12.37
CA ILE A 308 -15.81 12.79 -12.52
C ILE A 308 -16.92 11.76 -12.29
N ARG A 309 -16.86 10.62 -12.98
CA ARG A 309 -17.83 9.53 -12.81
C ARG A 309 -17.94 9.08 -11.36
N HIS A 310 -16.80 8.93 -10.68
CA HIS A 310 -16.77 8.52 -9.26
C HIS A 310 -17.51 9.50 -8.34
N ARG A 311 -17.48 10.81 -8.66
CA ARG A 311 -18.21 11.84 -7.90
C ARG A 311 -19.72 11.86 -8.19
N GLU A 312 -20.09 11.53 -9.41
CA GLU A 312 -21.49 11.63 -9.89
C GLU A 312 -22.27 10.32 -9.66
N VAL A 313 -21.60 9.17 -9.71
CA VAL A 313 -22.23 7.85 -9.63
C VAL A 313 -21.67 7.09 -8.44
N PRO A 314 -22.52 6.61 -7.53
CA PRO A 314 -22.06 5.75 -6.42
C PRO A 314 -21.29 4.52 -6.94
N ASP A 315 -20.15 4.23 -6.37
CA ASP A 315 -19.38 3.03 -6.71
C ASP A 315 -20.17 1.78 -6.32
N GLU A 316 -20.42 0.89 -7.29
CA GLU A 316 -21.13 -0.38 -7.06
C GLU A 316 -20.43 -1.22 -5.99
N ARG A 317 -19.09 -1.17 -5.90
CA ARG A 317 -18.29 -1.86 -4.88
C ARG A 317 -18.63 -1.35 -3.48
N GLN A 318 -18.75 -0.04 -3.30
CA GLN A 318 -19.13 0.55 -2.01
C GLN A 318 -20.56 0.13 -1.62
N THR A 319 -21.45 0.00 -2.61
CA THR A 319 -22.82 -0.47 -2.38
C THR A 319 -22.86 -1.90 -1.84
N LEU A 320 -21.86 -2.74 -2.15
CA LEU A 320 -21.77 -4.14 -1.70
C LEU A 320 -21.07 -4.29 -0.34
N LEU A 321 -20.35 -3.29 0.17
CA LEU A 321 -19.62 -3.36 1.45
C LEU A 321 -20.50 -3.81 2.65
N PRO A 322 -21.79 -3.43 2.77
CA PRO A 322 -22.63 -3.92 3.87
C PRO A 322 -22.80 -5.45 3.93
N LEU A 323 -22.48 -6.16 2.85
CA LEU A 323 -22.50 -7.63 2.83
C LEU A 323 -21.24 -8.26 3.43
N ILE A 324 -20.13 -7.51 3.52
CA ILE A 324 -18.86 -8.03 3.98
C ILE A 324 -18.94 -8.73 5.35
N PRO A 325 -19.63 -8.18 6.38
CA PRO A 325 -19.77 -8.86 7.65
C PRO A 325 -20.51 -10.20 7.55
N LEU A 326 -21.38 -10.36 6.54
CA LEU A 326 -22.25 -11.54 6.35
C LEU A 326 -21.58 -12.66 5.56
N VAL A 327 -20.52 -12.37 4.80
CA VAL A 327 -19.85 -13.35 3.95
C VAL A 327 -18.99 -14.28 4.82
N PRO A 328 -19.15 -15.62 4.74
CA PRO A 328 -18.28 -16.55 5.46
C PRO A 328 -16.80 -16.38 5.10
N GLN A 329 -15.90 -16.51 6.08
CA GLN A 329 -14.45 -16.31 5.90
C GLN A 329 -13.88 -17.15 4.75
N ARG A 330 -14.37 -18.38 4.55
CA ARG A 330 -13.93 -19.27 3.46
C ARG A 330 -14.27 -18.73 2.07
N MET A 331 -15.35 -17.94 1.95
CA MET A 331 -15.75 -17.33 0.68
C MET A 331 -14.98 -16.06 0.40
N ILE A 332 -14.56 -15.32 1.43
CA ILE A 332 -13.79 -14.08 1.26
C ILE A 332 -12.46 -14.36 0.56
N LYS A 333 -11.77 -15.44 0.92
CA LYS A 333 -10.54 -15.86 0.26
C LYS A 333 -10.71 -16.08 -1.26
N ARG A 334 -11.91 -16.51 -1.69
CA ARG A 334 -12.25 -16.66 -3.12
C ARG A 334 -12.64 -15.32 -3.79
N MET A 335 -12.99 -14.33 -2.98
CA MET A 335 -13.41 -13.00 -3.47
C MET A 335 -12.25 -11.99 -3.57
N VAL A 336 -11.02 -12.38 -3.21
CA VAL A 336 -9.85 -11.49 -3.29
C VAL A 336 -9.70 -10.90 -4.71
N GLY A 337 -9.90 -11.70 -5.74
CA GLY A 337 -9.92 -11.23 -7.13
C GLY A 337 -11.07 -10.28 -7.45
N VAL A 338 -12.21 -10.40 -6.74
CA VAL A 338 -13.38 -9.51 -6.91
C VAL A 338 -13.14 -8.18 -6.19
N ALA A 339 -12.48 -8.20 -5.04
CA ALA A 339 -12.13 -6.98 -4.29
C ALA A 339 -11.14 -6.08 -5.05
N THR A 340 -10.31 -6.69 -5.91
CA THR A 340 -9.42 -5.97 -6.83
C THR A 340 -10.08 -5.57 -8.15
N GLY A 341 -11.42 -5.60 -8.24
CA GLY A 341 -12.17 -5.17 -9.42
C GLY A 341 -12.56 -6.29 -10.39
N GLY A 342 -12.32 -7.55 -10.06
CA GLY A 342 -12.72 -8.71 -10.88
C GLY A 342 -11.96 -8.88 -12.19
N ALA A 343 -11.18 -7.88 -12.61
CA ALA A 343 -10.33 -7.98 -13.78
C ALA A 343 -9.00 -8.67 -13.38
N THR A 344 -8.72 -9.79 -14.02
CA THR A 344 -7.36 -10.36 -14.03
C THR A 344 -6.44 -9.33 -14.71
N ASN A 345 -5.20 -9.18 -14.22
CA ASN A 345 -4.19 -8.29 -14.80
C ASN A 345 -4.32 -6.78 -14.45
N VAL A 346 -5.08 -6.38 -13.43
CA VAL A 346 -5.10 -5.00 -12.96
C VAL A 346 -3.75 -4.60 -12.35
N VAL A 347 -3.29 -3.39 -12.65
CA VAL A 347 -2.10 -2.76 -12.08
C VAL A 347 -2.54 -1.64 -11.14
N VAL A 348 -2.06 -1.65 -9.91
CA VAL A 348 -2.30 -0.55 -8.96
C VAL A 348 -1.26 0.54 -9.21
N SER A 349 -1.71 1.75 -9.49
CA SER A 349 -0.86 2.95 -9.65
C SER A 349 -1.24 3.98 -8.59
N SER A 350 -0.44 4.07 -7.53
CA SER A 350 -0.72 4.86 -6.34
C SER A 350 0.29 5.98 -6.17
N ASN A 351 -0.12 7.23 -6.40
CA ASN A 351 0.68 8.41 -6.08
C ASN A 351 0.12 9.07 -4.82
N ILE A 352 0.92 9.09 -3.76
CA ILE A 352 0.57 9.76 -2.48
C ILE A 352 0.64 11.29 -2.64
N GLY A 353 1.38 11.79 -3.65
CA GLY A 353 1.60 13.21 -3.87
C GLY A 353 2.79 13.76 -3.07
N ALA A 354 2.77 15.06 -2.79
CA ALA A 354 3.79 15.70 -1.95
C ALA A 354 3.55 15.34 -0.49
N ALA A 355 4.51 14.66 0.12
CA ALA A 355 4.48 14.34 1.55
C ALA A 355 5.12 15.48 2.36
N PRO A 356 4.61 15.77 3.58
CA PRO A 356 5.24 16.75 4.46
C PRO A 356 6.69 16.37 4.79
N PRO A 357 7.64 17.33 4.87
CA PRO A 357 9.05 17.04 5.15
C PRO A 357 9.28 16.23 6.44
N ALA A 358 8.42 16.40 7.45
CA ALA A 358 8.52 15.68 8.71
C ALA A 358 8.43 14.14 8.54
N VAL A 359 7.85 13.63 7.44
CA VAL A 359 7.83 12.19 7.17
C VAL A 359 9.25 11.62 6.98
N ASN A 360 10.21 12.48 6.59
CA ASN A 360 11.60 12.11 6.36
C ASN A 360 12.46 12.13 7.65
N ARG A 361 11.87 12.43 8.82
CA ARG A 361 12.60 12.71 10.08
C ARG A 361 12.22 11.78 11.24
N PRO A 362 12.29 10.46 11.08
CA PRO A 362 11.91 9.56 12.17
C PRO A 362 12.88 9.63 13.38
N ASP A 363 14.14 10.02 13.18
CA ASP A 363 15.11 10.22 14.25
C ASP A 363 15.25 11.71 14.67
N GLY A 364 14.45 12.60 14.04
CA GLY A 364 14.54 14.06 14.21
C GLY A 364 15.42 14.77 13.19
N THR A 365 16.10 14.03 12.32
CA THR A 365 16.97 14.55 11.26
C THR A 365 16.56 13.98 9.90
N ASP A 366 16.90 14.67 8.79
CA ASP A 366 16.52 14.21 7.46
C ASP A 366 17.27 12.92 7.09
N ALA A 367 16.54 11.89 6.66
CA ALA A 367 17.12 10.74 6.01
C ALA A 367 17.56 11.08 4.58
N ASP A 368 18.60 10.42 4.09
CA ASP A 368 19.09 10.62 2.71
C ASP A 368 18.11 10.05 1.68
N HIS A 369 17.41 8.95 2.03
CA HIS A 369 16.38 8.36 1.18
C HIS A 369 15.19 7.89 2.02
N VAL A 370 13.98 8.07 1.47
CA VAL A 370 12.76 7.51 2.03
C VAL A 370 11.90 6.88 0.94
N ALA A 371 11.33 5.72 1.19
CA ALA A 371 10.38 5.09 0.28
C ALA A 371 9.30 4.29 1.03
N LEU A 372 8.13 4.15 0.39
CA LEU A 372 7.07 3.25 0.82
C LEU A 372 7.04 2.02 -0.09
N LEU A 373 7.12 0.85 0.49
CA LEU A 373 7.06 -0.45 -0.20
C LEU A 373 5.77 -1.17 0.19
N SER A 374 5.13 -1.83 -0.78
CA SER A 374 4.11 -2.85 -0.47
C SER A 374 4.76 -4.21 -0.29
N ARG A 375 4.29 -4.99 0.67
CA ARG A 375 4.74 -6.35 0.93
C ARG A 375 3.55 -7.28 1.15
N TYR A 376 3.66 -8.52 0.69
CA TYR A 376 2.62 -9.54 0.80
C TYR A 376 3.25 -10.85 1.30
N PRO A 377 3.58 -10.95 2.60
CA PRO A 377 4.31 -12.10 3.15
C PRO A 377 3.53 -13.43 3.06
N ASP A 378 2.20 -13.35 3.08
CA ASP A 378 1.33 -14.54 3.08
C ASP A 378 0.80 -14.91 1.68
N LEU A 379 1.34 -14.30 0.60
CA LEU A 379 0.85 -14.56 -0.75
C LEU A 379 1.35 -15.92 -1.26
N THR A 380 0.41 -16.75 -1.71
CA THR A 380 0.71 -18.10 -2.18
C THR A 380 0.68 -18.22 -3.70
N LYS A 381 1.26 -19.30 -4.24
CA LYS A 381 1.23 -19.60 -5.68
C LYS A 381 -0.21 -19.71 -6.20
N THR A 382 -1.12 -20.26 -5.42
CA THR A 382 -2.54 -20.35 -5.78
C THR A 382 -3.17 -18.96 -5.88
N MET A 383 -2.93 -18.09 -4.89
CA MET A 383 -3.45 -16.72 -4.91
C MET A 383 -2.88 -15.92 -6.09
N THR A 384 -1.58 -16.01 -6.36
CA THR A 384 -0.96 -15.30 -7.51
C THR A 384 -1.51 -15.76 -8.84
N ARG A 385 -1.81 -17.05 -9.01
CA ARG A 385 -2.46 -17.57 -10.23
C ARG A 385 -3.90 -17.06 -10.37
N GLN A 386 -4.67 -17.01 -9.27
CA GLN A 386 -6.03 -16.49 -9.29
C GLN A 386 -6.07 -14.99 -9.66
N LEU A 387 -5.06 -14.23 -9.23
CA LEU A 387 -4.90 -12.80 -9.56
C LEU A 387 -4.28 -12.57 -10.96
N GLY A 388 -3.82 -13.63 -11.63
CA GLY A 388 -3.06 -13.49 -12.89
C GLY A 388 -1.72 -12.79 -12.70
N GLY A 389 -1.12 -12.87 -11.51
CA GLY A 389 0.04 -12.10 -11.08
C GLY A 389 -0.33 -10.89 -10.22
N LEU A 390 0.65 -10.07 -9.88
CA LEU A 390 0.47 -8.85 -9.07
C LEU A 390 1.39 -7.75 -9.60
N MET A 391 0.89 -6.52 -9.68
CA MET A 391 1.72 -5.35 -9.94
C MET A 391 1.17 -4.14 -9.18
N VAL A 392 2.00 -3.55 -8.34
CA VAL A 392 1.71 -2.37 -7.55
C VAL A 392 2.85 -1.38 -7.72
N VAL A 393 2.53 -0.16 -8.07
CA VAL A 393 3.49 0.93 -8.25
C VAL A 393 3.08 2.07 -7.34
N HIS A 394 3.97 2.49 -6.45
CA HIS A 394 3.78 3.64 -5.58
C HIS A 394 4.74 4.76 -5.91
N SER A 395 4.34 5.99 -5.67
CA SER A 395 5.24 7.12 -5.63
C SER A 395 4.78 8.17 -4.62
N ALA A 396 5.74 8.94 -4.12
CA ALA A 396 5.49 10.22 -3.46
C ALA A 396 6.69 11.14 -3.72
N CYS A 397 6.46 12.43 -3.57
CA CYS A 397 7.50 13.43 -3.54
C CYS A 397 7.76 13.81 -2.08
N VAL A 398 9.01 13.68 -1.64
CA VAL A 398 9.47 14.13 -0.33
C VAL A 398 10.57 15.15 -0.57
N GLU A 399 10.33 16.38 -0.18
CA GLU A 399 11.22 17.52 -0.46
C GLU A 399 11.51 17.67 -1.97
N ARG A 400 12.71 17.34 -2.41
CA ARG A 400 13.15 17.42 -3.81
C ARG A 400 13.31 16.06 -4.47
N GLN A 401 12.94 14.99 -3.81
CA GLN A 401 13.13 13.63 -4.31
C GLN A 401 11.78 12.95 -4.51
N VAL A 402 11.56 12.40 -5.70
CA VAL A 402 10.46 11.47 -5.97
C VAL A 402 10.98 10.06 -5.79
N PHE A 403 10.40 9.30 -4.89
CA PHE A 403 10.60 7.85 -4.91
C PHE A 403 9.52 7.18 -5.77
N VAL A 404 9.92 6.12 -6.44
CA VAL A 404 9.00 5.17 -7.06
C VAL A 404 9.37 3.78 -6.56
N SER A 405 8.40 3.08 -5.99
CA SER A 405 8.56 1.68 -5.59
C SER A 405 7.63 0.80 -6.40
N ILE A 406 8.13 -0.35 -6.78
CA ILE A 406 7.43 -1.33 -7.61
C ILE A 406 7.50 -2.68 -6.92
N LEU A 407 6.35 -3.31 -6.78
CA LEU A 407 6.23 -4.71 -6.46
C LEU A 407 5.54 -5.37 -7.65
N ALA A 408 6.20 -6.36 -8.28
CA ALA A 408 5.63 -6.98 -9.46
C ALA A 408 5.99 -8.46 -9.54
N TYR A 409 5.00 -9.27 -9.87
CA TYR A 409 5.16 -10.69 -10.14
C TYR A 409 4.24 -11.09 -11.29
N GLN A 410 4.81 -11.69 -12.33
CA GLN A 410 4.04 -12.23 -13.45
C GLN A 410 4.50 -13.67 -13.71
N PRO A 411 3.64 -14.68 -13.47
CA PRO A 411 4.02 -16.07 -13.63
C PRO A 411 4.68 -16.35 -14.98
N GLY A 412 5.87 -16.96 -14.96
CA GLY A 412 6.64 -17.33 -16.14
C GLY A 412 7.28 -16.17 -16.93
N ARG A 413 7.18 -14.92 -16.44
CA ARG A 413 7.72 -13.74 -17.14
C ARG A 413 8.49 -12.75 -16.25
N LEU A 414 8.11 -12.65 -14.98
CA LEU A 414 8.75 -11.77 -14.01
C LEU A 414 8.69 -12.43 -12.64
N THR A 415 9.80 -12.98 -12.18
CA THR A 415 9.89 -13.82 -10.98
C THR A 415 11.07 -13.48 -10.08
N SER A 416 11.97 -12.57 -10.51
CA SER A 416 13.17 -12.16 -9.77
C SER A 416 13.35 -10.65 -9.72
N ASN A 417 14.11 -10.15 -8.74
CA ASN A 417 14.47 -8.74 -8.62
C ASN A 417 15.30 -8.28 -9.82
N ASP A 418 16.21 -9.10 -10.32
CA ASP A 418 17.07 -8.75 -11.47
C ASP A 418 16.24 -8.54 -12.74
N GLU A 419 15.27 -9.43 -13.01
CA GLU A 419 14.32 -9.26 -14.11
C GLU A 419 13.53 -7.95 -13.96
N LEU A 420 13.03 -7.67 -12.74
CA LEU A 420 12.30 -6.44 -12.47
C LEU A 420 13.17 -5.21 -12.72
N GLN A 421 14.39 -5.17 -12.19
CA GLN A 421 15.32 -4.04 -12.37
C GLN A 421 15.64 -3.81 -13.85
N GLN A 422 15.85 -4.87 -14.64
CA GLN A 422 16.06 -4.75 -16.08
C GLN A 422 14.85 -4.15 -16.79
N HIS A 423 13.64 -4.59 -16.46
CA HIS A 423 12.42 -4.03 -17.03
C HIS A 423 12.24 -2.57 -16.65
N VAL A 424 12.47 -2.22 -15.38
CA VAL A 424 12.39 -0.85 -14.86
C VAL A 424 13.39 0.06 -15.57
N SER A 425 14.66 -0.34 -15.67
CA SER A 425 15.70 0.45 -16.36
C SER A 425 15.32 0.76 -17.80
N ARG A 426 14.76 -0.21 -18.52
CA ARG A 426 14.28 -0.01 -19.89
C ARG A 426 13.09 0.96 -19.97
N VAL A 427 12.14 0.86 -19.02
CA VAL A 427 10.99 1.78 -18.96
C VAL A 427 11.48 3.20 -18.65
N LEU A 428 12.39 3.39 -17.69
CA LEU A 428 12.97 4.70 -17.41
C LEU A 428 13.64 5.29 -18.64
N SER A 429 14.42 4.49 -19.37
CA SER A 429 15.03 4.91 -20.64
C SER A 429 13.98 5.30 -21.68
N ASP A 430 12.89 4.53 -21.84
CA ASP A 430 11.77 4.85 -22.75
C ASP A 430 11.17 6.23 -22.42
N PHE A 431 11.12 6.60 -21.13
CA PHE A 431 10.63 7.90 -20.68
C PHE A 431 11.72 8.98 -20.59
N SER A 432 12.96 8.70 -20.98
CA SER A 432 14.11 9.62 -20.85
C SER A 432 14.25 10.17 -19.41
N LEU A 433 14.13 9.29 -18.43
CA LEU A 433 14.25 9.61 -17.00
C LEU A 433 15.55 8.99 -16.45
N THR A 434 16.28 9.76 -15.66
CA THR A 434 17.47 9.31 -14.94
C THR A 434 17.10 9.02 -13.48
N ALA A 435 17.31 7.79 -13.03
CA ALA A 435 16.97 7.39 -11.68
C ALA A 435 18.14 6.70 -10.98
N THR A 436 18.23 6.93 -9.68
CA THR A 436 19.12 6.18 -8.80
C THR A 436 18.40 4.95 -8.27
N MET A 437 18.94 3.77 -8.55
CA MET A 437 18.33 2.48 -8.17
C MET A 437 18.81 2.02 -6.80
N GLY A 438 17.90 1.42 -6.04
CA GLY A 438 18.20 0.84 -4.73
C GLY A 438 18.49 1.91 -3.66
N TRP A 439 19.43 1.61 -2.76
CA TRP A 439 19.76 2.45 -1.60
C TRP A 439 21.22 2.93 -1.69
N PRO A 440 21.53 3.95 -2.52
CA PRO A 440 22.89 4.36 -2.78
C PRO A 440 23.56 5.00 -1.57
N CYS A 441 24.86 4.80 -1.43
CA CYS A 441 25.70 5.70 -0.63
C CYS A 441 25.82 7.03 -1.36
N SER A 442 25.63 8.14 -0.66
CA SER A 442 26.11 9.42 -1.19
C SER A 442 27.63 9.33 -1.29
N GLU A 443 28.19 9.49 -2.48
CA GLU A 443 29.63 9.72 -2.56
C GLU A 443 29.95 10.93 -1.66
N PRO A 444 31.02 10.86 -0.83
CA PRO A 444 31.45 12.03 -0.08
C PRO A 444 31.69 13.14 -1.11
N VAL A 445 30.99 14.26 -0.96
CA VAL A 445 31.22 15.47 -1.76
C VAL A 445 32.71 15.72 -1.73
N GLY A 446 33.35 15.52 -2.88
CA GLY A 446 34.81 15.51 -3.00
C GLY A 446 35.39 16.72 -2.31
N GLY A 447 36.17 16.46 -1.26
CA GLY A 447 36.93 17.50 -0.60
C GLY A 447 37.77 18.20 -1.66
N GLY A 448 37.43 19.48 -1.91
CA GLY A 448 38.19 20.31 -2.79
C GLY A 448 39.66 20.17 -2.42
N ALA A 449 40.48 19.77 -3.39
CA ALA A 449 41.91 19.74 -3.25
C ALA A 449 42.36 21.09 -2.70
N VAL A 450 42.79 21.11 -1.46
CA VAL A 450 43.54 22.23 -0.90
C VAL A 450 44.80 22.30 -1.71
N GLY A 451 44.86 23.23 -2.65
CA GLY A 451 46.04 23.57 -3.37
C GLY A 451 47.10 24.00 -2.38
N ASP A 452 48.18 23.26 -2.36
CA ASP A 452 49.41 23.56 -1.61
C ASP A 452 49.97 24.92 -2.12
N PRO A 453 50.14 25.92 -1.26
CA PRO A 453 50.80 27.13 -1.66
C PRO A 453 52.31 26.93 -1.48
N THR A 454 53.00 26.46 -2.50
CA THR A 454 54.48 26.56 -2.58
C THR A 454 54.90 27.54 -3.64
N ILE A 455 55.57 28.57 -3.10
CA ILE A 455 56.48 29.58 -3.64
C ILE A 455 55.82 30.84 -4.18
#